data_b3e3a28d94b41734eaeb418636e98a2f
#
_entry.id   b3e3a28d94b41734eaeb418636e98a2f
#
_cell.length_a   1.000
_cell.length_b   1.000
_cell.length_c   1.000
_cell.angle_alpha   90.00
_cell.angle_beta   90.00
_cell.angle_gamma   90.00
#
_symmetry.space_group_name_H-M   'P 1'
#
loop_
_entity.id
_entity.type
_entity.pdbx_description
1 polymer ?
#
loop_
_entity_poly.entity_id
_entity_poly.type
_entity_poly.pdbx_seq_one_letter_code
_entity_poly.pdbx_strand_id
1 'polypeptide(L)'
;MTDKDILEQYGGIKAELRQIESELSRLRSTPYASVVDCVQGSSLCPPYQPHAITIRGVAMEPSIEHEIARLEQRYEKHRKNLYFWLNKVEDLLATIPDARIRAILRYRYVDGLDWWTVADKMGGRETNETVKKASQRFLEKIS
;
A
#
# COMPACT_ATOMS: atom_id res chain seq x y z
N MET A 1 10.89 -22.45 2.22
CA MET A 1 10.58 -21.06 2.64
C MET A 1 10.50 -21.05 4.17
N THR A 2 11.28 -20.19 4.80
CA THR A 2 11.28 -20.06 6.26
C THR A 2 10.13 -19.15 6.72
N ASP A 3 9.85 -19.19 8.02
CA ASP A 3 8.81 -18.32 8.59
C ASP A 3 9.17 -16.84 8.44
N LYS A 4 10.45 -16.53 8.55
CA LYS A 4 10.94 -15.19 8.29
C LYS A 4 10.68 -14.75 6.84
N ASP A 5 10.89 -15.64 5.89
CA ASP A 5 10.63 -15.36 4.48
C ASP A 5 9.15 -15.04 4.24
N ILE A 6 8.25 -15.75 4.93
CA ILE A 6 6.81 -15.49 4.81
C ILE A 6 6.47 -14.07 5.28
N LEU A 7 7.04 -13.65 6.39
CA LEU A 7 6.83 -12.31 6.93
C LEU A 7 7.40 -11.23 6.01
N GLU A 8 8.59 -11.45 5.48
CA GLU A 8 9.23 -10.52 4.55
C GLU A 8 8.48 -10.43 3.22
N GLN A 9 8.00 -11.55 2.72
CA GLN A 9 7.23 -11.59 1.47
C GLN A 9 5.93 -10.78 1.61
N TYR A 10 5.24 -10.94 2.70
CA TYR A 10 4.04 -10.14 2.97
C TYR A 10 4.34 -8.64 2.98
N GLY A 11 5.42 -8.25 3.65
CA GLY A 11 5.84 -6.85 3.70
C GLY A 11 6.18 -6.28 2.31
N GLY A 12 6.85 -7.08 1.48
CA GLY A 12 7.20 -6.70 0.12
C GLY A 12 5.97 -6.46 -0.75
N ILE A 13 5.00 -7.37 -0.70
CA ILE A 13 3.76 -7.25 -1.47
C ILE A 13 2.95 -6.03 -1.02
N LYS A 14 2.93 -5.77 0.27
CA LYS A 14 2.27 -4.59 0.82
C LYS A 14 2.91 -3.30 0.30
N ALA A 15 4.23 -3.26 0.20
CA ALA A 15 4.95 -2.12 -0.36
C ALA A 15 4.64 -1.92 -1.84
N GLU A 16 4.58 -3.01 -2.62
CA GLU A 16 4.20 -2.95 -4.03
C GLU A 16 2.80 -2.36 -4.23
N LEU A 17 1.83 -2.76 -3.40
CA LEU A 17 0.49 -2.19 -3.44
C LEU A 17 0.49 -0.69 -3.20
N ARG A 18 1.27 -0.22 -2.24
CA ARG A 18 1.38 1.22 -1.98
C ARG A 18 1.97 1.97 -3.16
N GLN A 19 2.94 1.38 -3.84
CA GLN A 19 3.52 1.97 -5.06
C GLN A 19 2.49 2.10 -6.16
N ILE A 20 1.69 1.07 -6.37
CA ILE A 20 0.62 1.09 -7.40
C ILE A 20 -0.44 2.14 -7.03
N GLU A 21 -0.85 2.22 -5.77
CA GLU A 21 -1.80 3.22 -5.30
C GLU A 21 -1.30 4.65 -5.54
N SER A 22 -0.02 4.90 -5.27
CA SER A 22 0.59 6.21 -5.50
C SER A 22 0.59 6.56 -6.98
N GLU A 23 0.92 5.62 -7.85
CA GLU A 23 0.95 5.83 -9.29
C GLU A 23 -0.45 6.06 -9.84
N LEU A 24 -1.45 5.31 -9.38
CA LEU A 24 -2.85 5.52 -9.76
C LEU A 24 -3.33 6.91 -9.36
N SER A 25 -2.99 7.34 -8.15
CA SER A 25 -3.35 8.65 -7.65
C SER A 25 -2.75 9.76 -8.52
N ARG A 26 -1.48 9.60 -8.89
CA ARG A 26 -0.79 10.54 -9.76
C ARG A 26 -1.45 10.64 -11.14
N LEU A 27 -1.75 9.50 -11.76
CA LEU A 27 -2.35 9.46 -13.09
C LEU A 27 -3.77 10.03 -13.11
N ARG A 28 -4.54 9.80 -12.06
CA ARG A 28 -5.91 10.31 -11.97
C ARG A 28 -5.97 11.82 -11.80
N SER A 29 -4.92 12.43 -11.27
CA SER A 29 -4.90 13.88 -11.05
C SER A 29 -4.30 14.67 -12.20
N THR A 30 -3.36 14.11 -12.96
CA THR A 30 -2.56 14.84 -13.95
C THR A 30 -3.32 15.25 -15.22
N PRO A 31 -4.10 14.38 -15.87
CA PRO A 31 -4.71 14.74 -17.16
C PRO A 31 -5.84 15.75 -17.06
N TYR A 32 -6.43 15.88 -15.93
CA TYR A 32 -7.59 16.74 -15.73
C TYR A 32 -7.28 18.21 -15.94
N ALA A 33 -6.17 18.66 -15.39
CA ALA A 33 -5.74 20.05 -15.52
C ALA A 33 -5.40 20.41 -16.96
N SER A 34 -4.73 19.53 -17.68
CA SER A 34 -4.35 19.77 -19.08
C SER A 34 -5.55 20.02 -19.98
N VAL A 35 -6.58 19.21 -19.81
CA VAL A 35 -7.77 19.32 -20.66
C VAL A 35 -8.58 20.56 -20.33
N VAL A 36 -8.65 20.92 -19.07
CA VAL A 36 -9.32 22.16 -18.66
C VAL A 36 -8.64 23.36 -19.31
N ASP A 37 -7.33 23.37 -19.34
CA ASP A 37 -6.58 24.45 -19.98
C ASP A 37 -6.88 24.56 -21.47
N CYS A 38 -6.97 23.45 -22.16
CA CYS A 38 -7.32 23.43 -23.57
C CYS A 38 -8.71 24.00 -23.81
N VAL A 39 -9.64 23.67 -22.94
CA VAL A 39 -11.00 24.17 -23.03
C VAL A 39 -11.05 25.68 -22.80
N GLN A 40 -10.32 26.15 -21.82
CA GLN A 40 -10.24 27.58 -21.55
C GLN A 40 -9.69 28.34 -22.74
N GLY A 41 -8.70 27.78 -23.43
CA GLY A 41 -8.16 28.37 -24.63
C GLY A 41 -9.20 28.53 -25.72
N SER A 42 -10.07 27.54 -25.89
CA SER A 42 -11.13 27.64 -26.91
C SER A 42 -12.31 28.47 -26.46
N SER A 43 -12.47 28.75 -25.20
CA SER A 43 -13.59 29.52 -24.67
C SER A 43 -13.43 31.02 -24.85
N LEU A 44 -12.39 31.47 -25.52
CA LEU A 44 -12.23 32.87 -25.87
C LEU A 44 -13.31 33.38 -26.82
N CYS A 45 -13.97 32.48 -27.50
CA CYS A 45 -15.07 32.82 -28.38
C CYS A 45 -16.38 32.60 -27.62
N PRO A 46 -17.22 33.65 -27.47
CA PRO A 46 -18.54 33.48 -26.88
C PRO A 46 -19.36 32.60 -27.81
N PRO A 47 -20.19 31.77 -27.36
CA PRO A 47 -20.74 31.45 -26.06
C PRO A 47 -20.24 30.13 -25.49
N TYR A 48 -19.01 29.98 -25.34
CA TYR A 48 -18.37 28.69 -25.07
C TYR A 48 -18.18 28.33 -23.61
N GLN A 49 -18.51 29.23 -22.74
CA GLN A 49 -18.35 29.00 -21.32
C GLN A 49 -18.96 27.68 -20.81
N PRO A 50 -20.15 27.29 -21.29
CA PRO A 50 -20.71 26.01 -20.86
C PRO A 50 -19.86 24.80 -21.20
N HIS A 51 -19.00 24.96 -22.17
CA HIS A 51 -18.20 23.87 -22.68
C HIS A 51 -17.12 23.40 -21.69
N ALA A 52 -16.61 24.30 -20.89
CA ALA A 52 -15.64 23.98 -19.90
C ALA A 52 -16.14 22.88 -18.97
N ILE A 53 -17.43 22.88 -18.68
CA ILE A 53 -18.03 21.90 -17.82
C ILE A 53 -18.21 20.55 -18.50
N THR A 54 -18.65 20.57 -19.73
CA THR A 54 -18.90 19.37 -20.51
C THR A 54 -17.63 18.60 -20.77
N ILE A 55 -16.55 19.30 -21.01
CA ILE A 55 -15.29 18.72 -21.42
C ILE A 55 -14.62 17.97 -20.28
N ARG A 56 -14.91 18.33 -19.05
CA ARG A 56 -14.35 17.62 -17.91
C ARG A 56 -14.72 16.13 -17.90
N GLY A 57 -15.88 15.78 -18.44
CA GLY A 57 -16.28 14.38 -18.53
C GLY A 57 -15.47 13.58 -19.53
N VAL A 58 -14.87 14.24 -20.51
CA VAL A 58 -14.08 13.58 -21.56
C VAL A 58 -12.61 13.98 -21.52
N ALA A 59 -12.19 14.52 -20.41
CA ALA A 59 -10.89 15.15 -20.28
C ALA A 59 -9.71 14.20 -20.28
N MET A 60 -9.94 12.93 -19.99
CA MET A 60 -8.85 11.96 -19.86
C MET A 60 -8.42 11.47 -21.24
N GLU A 61 -7.13 11.53 -21.50
CA GLU A 61 -6.59 10.99 -22.75
C GLU A 61 -6.75 9.47 -22.78
N PRO A 62 -7.09 8.89 -23.95
CA PRO A 62 -7.24 7.43 -24.06
C PRO A 62 -6.03 6.63 -23.62
N SER A 63 -4.82 7.13 -23.86
CA SER A 63 -3.59 6.49 -23.42
C SER A 63 -3.48 6.43 -21.90
N ILE A 64 -3.92 7.47 -21.22
CA ILE A 64 -3.90 7.54 -19.76
C ILE A 64 -4.98 6.65 -19.16
N GLU A 65 -6.17 6.64 -19.74
CA GLU A 65 -7.25 5.72 -19.35
C GLU A 65 -6.79 4.26 -19.43
N HIS A 66 -6.11 3.93 -20.50
CA HIS A 66 -5.57 2.61 -20.72
C HIS A 66 -4.53 2.24 -19.66
N GLU A 67 -3.64 3.18 -19.35
CA GLU A 67 -2.63 3.00 -18.30
C GLU A 67 -3.26 2.82 -16.92
N ILE A 68 -4.28 3.60 -16.61
CA ILE A 68 -5.02 3.47 -15.35
C ILE A 68 -5.68 2.09 -15.27
N ALA A 69 -6.33 1.64 -16.32
CA ALA A 69 -6.98 0.33 -16.35
C ALA A 69 -5.95 -0.79 -16.12
N ARG A 70 -4.78 -0.68 -16.72
CA ARG A 70 -3.71 -1.65 -16.55
C ARG A 70 -3.20 -1.68 -15.11
N LEU A 71 -3.03 -0.52 -14.50
CA LEU A 71 -2.59 -0.43 -13.11
C LEU A 71 -3.65 -0.96 -12.14
N GLU A 72 -4.93 -0.71 -12.42
CA GLU A 72 -6.02 -1.24 -11.62
C GLU A 72 -6.06 -2.77 -11.66
N GLN A 73 -5.80 -3.37 -12.81
CA GLN A 73 -5.70 -4.83 -12.94
C GLN A 73 -4.52 -5.38 -12.13
N ARG A 74 -3.37 -4.71 -12.19
CA ARG A 74 -2.21 -5.08 -11.39
C ARG A 74 -2.48 -4.95 -9.89
N TYR A 75 -3.18 -3.90 -9.50
CA TYR A 75 -3.56 -3.69 -8.11
C TYR A 75 -4.44 -4.84 -7.59
N GLU A 76 -5.45 -5.22 -8.35
CA GLU A 76 -6.31 -6.34 -7.97
C GLU A 76 -5.57 -7.65 -7.84
N LYS A 77 -4.66 -7.92 -8.76
CA LYS A 77 -3.82 -9.12 -8.72
C LYS A 77 -2.93 -9.12 -7.47
N HIS A 78 -2.29 -8.01 -7.17
CA HIS A 78 -1.44 -7.89 -5.99
C HIS A 78 -2.24 -7.94 -4.69
N ARG A 79 -3.45 -7.39 -4.70
CA ARG A 79 -4.35 -7.44 -3.54
C ARG A 79 -4.75 -8.87 -3.20
N LYS A 80 -5.09 -9.67 -4.20
CA LYS A 80 -5.39 -11.10 -3.99
C LYS A 80 -4.18 -11.85 -3.46
N ASN A 81 -3.02 -11.55 -3.99
CA ASN A 81 -1.77 -12.14 -3.54
C ASN A 81 -1.45 -11.73 -2.10
N LEU A 82 -1.73 -10.48 -1.74
CA LEU A 82 -1.56 -9.98 -0.37
C LEU A 82 -2.43 -10.77 0.61
N TYR A 83 -3.68 -11.02 0.28
CA TYR A 83 -4.57 -11.81 1.15
C TYR A 83 -4.09 -13.25 1.31
N PHE A 84 -3.58 -13.83 0.25
CA PHE A 84 -2.99 -15.18 0.32
C PHE A 84 -1.83 -15.22 1.33
N TRP A 85 -0.92 -14.26 1.24
CA TRP A 85 0.23 -14.19 2.15
C TRP A 85 -0.18 -13.78 3.56
N LEU A 86 -1.19 -12.92 3.69
CA LEU A 86 -1.71 -12.56 5.01
C LEU A 86 -2.25 -13.79 5.75
N ASN A 87 -2.98 -14.65 5.05
CA ASN A 87 -3.47 -15.88 5.65
C ASN A 87 -2.32 -16.76 6.12
N LYS A 88 -1.25 -16.85 5.36
CA LYS A 88 -0.06 -17.59 5.78
C LYS A 88 0.60 -16.98 7.01
N VAL A 89 0.66 -15.66 7.08
CA VAL A 89 1.19 -14.95 8.26
C VAL A 89 0.30 -15.20 9.48
N GLU A 90 -1.02 -15.13 9.30
CA GLU A 90 -1.95 -15.39 10.40
C GLU A 90 -1.84 -16.83 10.92
N ASP A 91 -1.70 -17.80 10.02
CA ASP A 91 -1.48 -19.19 10.41
C ASP A 91 -0.18 -19.36 11.19
N LEU A 92 0.88 -18.71 10.72
CA LEU A 92 2.15 -18.71 11.41
C LEU A 92 2.04 -18.12 12.81
N LEU A 93 1.42 -16.96 12.94
CA LEU A 93 1.24 -16.29 14.23
C LEU A 93 0.41 -17.14 15.20
N ALA A 94 -0.59 -17.84 14.67
CA ALA A 94 -1.41 -18.73 15.48
C ALA A 94 -0.63 -19.90 16.10
N THR A 95 0.48 -20.29 15.50
CA THR A 95 1.33 -21.37 16.04
C THR A 95 2.25 -20.91 17.16
N ILE A 96 2.40 -19.61 17.36
CA ILE A 96 3.31 -19.05 18.37
C ILE A 96 2.60 -19.02 19.71
N PRO A 97 3.12 -19.73 20.74
CA PRO A 97 2.45 -19.77 22.04
C PRO A 97 2.63 -18.49 22.86
N ASP A 98 3.71 -17.75 22.64
CA ASP A 98 4.02 -16.53 23.40
C ASP A 98 3.25 -15.34 22.83
N ALA A 99 2.29 -14.83 23.61
CA ALA A 99 1.48 -13.69 23.20
C ALA A 99 2.30 -12.42 22.97
N ARG A 100 3.36 -12.23 23.74
CA ARG A 100 4.24 -11.06 23.58
C ARG A 100 4.93 -11.09 22.21
N ILE A 101 5.47 -12.21 21.83
CA ILE A 101 6.14 -12.38 20.52
C ILE A 101 5.13 -12.22 19.39
N ARG A 102 3.94 -12.81 19.52
CA ARG A 102 2.88 -12.65 18.50
C ARG A 102 2.53 -11.18 18.28
N ALA A 103 2.37 -10.43 19.37
CA ALA A 103 2.05 -9.00 19.27
C ALA A 103 3.17 -8.20 18.61
N ILE A 104 4.42 -8.46 18.98
CA ILE A 104 5.58 -7.79 18.40
C ILE A 104 5.67 -8.05 16.90
N LEU A 105 5.53 -9.31 16.48
CA LEU A 105 5.61 -9.69 15.08
C LEU A 105 4.44 -9.09 14.28
N ARG A 106 3.25 -9.07 14.85
CA ARG A 106 2.10 -8.47 14.19
C ARG A 106 2.30 -6.98 13.99
N TYR A 107 2.72 -6.25 14.99
CA TYR A 107 2.98 -4.81 14.86
C TYR A 107 4.07 -4.52 13.83
N ARG A 108 5.14 -5.30 13.85
CA ARG A 108 6.28 -5.04 12.96
C ARG A 108 6.00 -5.45 11.52
N TYR A 109 5.48 -6.65 11.30
CA TYR A 109 5.38 -7.23 9.96
C TYR A 109 4.01 -7.06 9.31
N VAL A 110 2.94 -7.15 10.07
CA VAL A 110 1.59 -6.98 9.51
C VAL A 110 1.23 -5.50 9.43
N ASP A 111 1.42 -4.77 10.51
CA ASP A 111 1.08 -3.34 10.57
C ASP A 111 2.18 -2.45 9.98
N GLY A 112 3.38 -2.97 9.82
CA GLY A 112 4.50 -2.24 9.22
C GLY A 112 5.07 -1.13 10.07
N LEU A 113 4.96 -1.23 11.38
CA LEU A 113 5.43 -0.21 12.32
C LEU A 113 6.94 -0.31 12.54
N ASP A 114 7.57 0.81 12.84
CA ASP A 114 8.97 0.83 13.23
C ASP A 114 9.13 0.31 14.66
N TRP A 115 10.36 0.00 15.05
CA TRP A 115 10.63 -0.59 16.36
C TRP A 115 10.27 0.34 17.52
N TRP A 116 10.38 1.65 17.32
CA TRP A 116 10.00 2.64 18.33
C TRP A 116 8.50 2.62 18.58
N THR A 117 7.71 2.60 17.52
CA THR A 117 6.25 2.54 17.61
C THR A 117 5.79 1.20 18.18
N VAL A 118 6.44 0.10 17.80
CA VAL A 118 6.14 -1.22 18.35
C VAL A 118 6.36 -1.22 19.87
N ALA A 119 7.49 -0.69 20.34
CA ALA A 119 7.78 -0.60 21.76
C ALA A 119 6.74 0.23 22.51
N ASP A 120 6.35 1.36 21.93
CA ASP A 120 5.35 2.23 22.51
C ASP A 120 3.99 1.54 22.64
N LYS A 121 3.58 0.83 21.61
CA LYS A 121 2.31 0.08 21.62
C LYS A 121 2.32 -1.13 22.56
N MET A 122 3.47 -1.75 22.74
CA MET A 122 3.61 -2.83 23.70
C MET A 122 3.51 -2.32 25.15
N GLY A 123 3.90 -1.07 25.36
CA GLY A 123 3.79 -0.40 26.64
C GLY A 123 4.79 -0.89 27.68
N GLY A 124 4.65 -0.41 28.91
CA GLY A 124 5.47 -0.82 30.02
C GLY A 124 6.93 -0.43 29.89
N ARG A 125 7.81 -1.40 30.10
CA ARG A 125 9.26 -1.20 30.08
C ARG A 125 9.90 -1.56 28.74
N GLU A 126 9.10 -1.78 27.73
CA GLU A 126 9.62 -2.18 26.42
C GLU A 126 10.33 -1.01 25.74
N THR A 127 11.48 -1.29 25.14
CA THR A 127 12.24 -0.34 24.35
C THR A 127 12.34 -0.86 22.92
N ASN A 128 12.74 0.01 21.97
CA ASN A 128 12.96 -0.41 20.59
C ASN A 128 13.97 -1.58 20.50
N GLU A 129 14.99 -1.57 21.33
CA GLU A 129 15.99 -2.64 21.35
C GLU A 129 15.46 -3.95 21.91
N THR A 130 14.66 -3.89 22.99
CA THR A 130 14.13 -5.13 23.60
C THR A 130 13.16 -5.84 22.66
N VAL A 131 12.27 -5.11 22.00
CA VAL A 131 11.33 -5.72 21.06
C VAL A 131 12.05 -6.23 19.81
N LYS A 132 13.02 -5.49 19.31
CA LYS A 132 13.83 -5.90 18.16
C LYS A 132 14.60 -7.17 18.44
N LYS A 133 15.29 -7.24 19.57
CA LYS A 133 16.06 -8.42 19.97
C LYS A 133 15.17 -9.63 20.21
N ALA A 134 14.02 -9.44 20.84
CA ALA A 134 13.07 -10.52 21.06
C ALA A 134 12.58 -11.12 19.74
N SER A 135 12.24 -10.25 18.79
CA SER A 135 11.83 -10.66 17.46
C SER A 135 12.95 -11.43 16.73
N GLN A 136 14.15 -10.88 16.73
CA GLN A 136 15.30 -11.50 16.06
C GLN A 136 15.64 -12.87 16.65
N ARG A 137 15.67 -13.00 17.96
CA ARG A 137 15.95 -14.27 18.63
C ARG A 137 14.90 -15.33 18.30
N PHE A 138 13.64 -14.93 18.28
CA PHE A 138 12.56 -15.84 17.93
C PHE A 138 12.68 -16.33 16.49
N LEU A 139 12.91 -15.42 15.54
CA LEU A 139 13.04 -15.76 14.13
C LEU A 139 14.27 -16.63 13.85
N GLU A 140 15.36 -16.40 14.55
CA GLU A 140 16.56 -17.24 14.44
C GLU A 140 16.30 -18.65 14.97
N LYS A 141 15.49 -18.76 16.02
CA LYS A 141 15.17 -20.06 16.65
C LYS A 141 14.30 -20.93 15.75
N ILE A 142 13.38 -20.33 15.00
CA ILE A 142 12.43 -21.08 14.16
C ILE A 142 12.86 -21.24 12.70
N SER A 143 13.87 -20.54 12.28
CA SER A 143 14.35 -20.63 10.89
C SER A 143 15.48 -21.64 10.69
#